data_58774e90b59cb3490e9383362b7b7241
#
_entry.id   58774e90b59cb3490e9383362b7b7241
#
_cell.length_a   1.000
_cell.length_b   1.000
_cell.length_c   1.000
_cell.angle_alpha   90.00
_cell.angle_beta   90.00
_cell.angle_gamma   90.00
#
_symmetry.space_group_name_H-M   'P 1'
#
loop_
_entity.id
_entity.type
_entity.pdbx_description
1 polymer ?
#
loop_
_entity_poly.entity_id
_entity_poly.type
_entity_poly.pdbx_seq_one_letter_code
_entity_poly.pdbx_strand_id
1 'polypeptide(L)'
;MAPHASPTRILAAARPSAVRRTRTGDAVASRPGSRARTRRSSRPRAASSDNLARELDAAAHLEALVRETRASGEGARLHVVAFSGGVDSSLAAYLVHRAFGDGDGDGNGNGDRGVSGDGIARARRGCVAVIGVSPALPAAQLDVARDVAAAIGVELLEVPTDEGDVPEYVANEGESCLHCKNTLYSTLRAVADAAARAVGDARVPGDVPDVVSDVALYNGTNADDLTDSTRLGLLSATRYRVKSPLCALSKTRVREVARAAGLPNWNLAAAPCLRSRLAAGVPATPGTLGDVELAECDVRAILNLSPEENMRVRVLGMGTVTTGMSDTTEISGMRGMQEMQGRTGTVPVHGDETARATTRLELDPGRVAEIAGDASLRDALKGALRARGFVVTEVRSFESGSVAKRT
;
A
#
# COMPACT_ATOMS: atom_id res chain seq x y z
N MET A 1 -42.70 8.42 -5.60
CA MET A 1 -41.94 9.62 -5.96
C MET A 1 -41.31 10.16 -4.69
N ALA A 2 -40.05 9.87 -4.46
CA ALA A 2 -39.28 10.41 -3.37
C ALA A 2 -38.05 11.13 -3.98
N PRO A 3 -37.60 12.30 -3.50
CA PRO A 3 -36.57 13.09 -4.16
C PRO A 3 -35.17 12.57 -3.84
N HIS A 4 -34.36 12.51 -4.89
CA HIS A 4 -32.94 12.25 -4.82
C HIS A 4 -32.20 13.35 -4.04
N ALA A 5 -31.46 12.95 -3.02
CA ALA A 5 -30.53 13.82 -2.30
C ALA A 5 -29.22 13.93 -3.05
N SER A 6 -28.78 15.15 -3.33
CA SER A 6 -27.47 15.48 -3.93
C SER A 6 -26.33 15.27 -2.93
N PRO A 7 -25.19 14.68 -3.32
CA PRO A 7 -24.01 14.65 -2.47
C PRO A 7 -23.09 15.81 -2.80
N THR A 8 -23.14 16.87 -2.00
CA THR A 8 -22.10 17.91 -2.02
C THR A 8 -21.79 18.33 -0.59
N ARG A 9 -20.83 17.66 0.05
CA ARG A 9 -20.11 18.19 1.19
C ARG A 9 -18.64 17.77 1.11
N ILE A 10 -17.84 18.68 0.57
CA ILE A 10 -16.39 18.65 0.66
C ILE A 10 -16.03 19.15 2.06
N LEU A 11 -15.47 18.26 2.91
CA LEU A 11 -14.95 18.64 4.23
C LEU A 11 -13.57 19.28 4.04
N ALA A 12 -13.47 20.54 4.47
CA ALA A 12 -12.21 21.26 4.58
C ALA A 12 -11.34 20.64 5.69
N ALA A 13 -10.10 20.30 5.35
CA ALA A 13 -9.11 19.77 6.27
C ALA A 13 -8.64 20.84 7.26
N ALA A 14 -8.70 20.53 8.56
CA ALA A 14 -8.15 21.33 9.64
C ALA A 14 -6.62 21.21 9.69
N ARG A 15 -5.94 22.35 9.78
CA ARG A 15 -4.48 22.47 9.95
C ARG A 15 -4.08 22.10 11.39
N PRO A 16 -3.00 21.31 11.62
CA PRO A 16 -2.44 21.16 12.96
C PRO A 16 -1.57 22.35 13.34
N SER A 17 -1.77 22.81 14.57
CA SER A 17 -1.07 23.93 15.21
C SER A 17 0.38 23.58 15.54
N ALA A 18 1.30 24.51 15.30
CA ALA A 18 2.69 24.45 15.65
C ALA A 18 2.92 24.45 17.18
N VAL A 19 3.60 23.42 17.70
CA VAL A 19 4.08 23.38 19.08
C VAL A 19 5.40 24.12 19.19
N ARG A 20 5.38 25.21 19.94
CA ARG A 20 6.50 26.07 20.31
C ARG A 20 7.35 25.38 21.37
N ARG A 21 8.59 24.99 21.05
CA ARG A 21 9.58 24.52 22.04
C ARG A 21 10.24 25.70 22.72
N THR A 22 10.04 25.81 24.03
CA THR A 22 10.78 26.71 24.92
C THR A 22 12.12 26.06 25.31
N ARG A 23 13.20 26.81 25.07
CA ARG A 23 14.53 26.53 25.63
C ARG A 23 14.57 27.02 27.07
N THR A 24 14.98 26.16 27.99
CA THR A 24 15.59 26.60 29.25
C THR A 24 16.98 25.94 29.32
N GLY A 25 17.99 26.80 29.44
CA GLY A 25 19.34 26.37 29.71
C GLY A 25 19.57 26.25 31.20
N ASP A 26 20.48 25.36 31.59
CA ASP A 26 21.30 25.57 32.77
C ASP A 26 22.61 24.80 32.64
N ALA A 27 23.68 25.51 32.93
CA ALA A 27 25.05 25.05 32.84
C ALA A 27 25.52 24.56 34.24
N VAL A 28 26.25 23.42 34.28
CA VAL A 28 27.21 23.19 35.39
C VAL A 28 28.35 22.26 34.91
N ALA A 29 29.56 22.88 34.97
CA ALA A 29 30.87 22.38 35.41
C ALA A 29 31.45 21.04 34.93
N SER A 30 32.56 21.22 34.28
CA SER A 30 33.78 20.44 34.01
C SER A 30 34.26 19.46 35.05
N ARG A 31 34.77 18.28 34.54
CA ARG A 31 36.06 17.69 34.95
C ARG A 31 36.62 16.74 33.87
N PRO A 32 37.97 16.59 33.75
CA PRO A 32 38.62 16.08 32.54
C PRO A 32 39.13 14.64 32.70
N GLY A 33 39.35 14.02 31.52
CA GLY A 33 40.29 12.90 31.42
C GLY A 33 39.73 11.62 30.87
N SER A 34 39.97 11.34 29.58
CA SER A 34 40.67 10.15 29.14
C SER A 34 40.60 9.96 27.60
N ARG A 35 41.77 9.84 27.04
CA ARG A 35 42.16 9.10 25.82
C ARG A 35 41.34 9.32 24.57
N ALA A 36 41.89 10.09 23.67
CA ALA A 36 41.57 10.16 22.23
C ALA A 36 41.59 8.76 21.61
N ARG A 37 40.42 8.18 21.40
CA ARG A 37 40.22 7.14 20.38
C ARG A 37 40.11 7.86 19.05
N THR A 38 41.14 7.77 18.24
CA THR A 38 41.18 8.18 16.84
C THR A 38 39.97 7.55 16.14
N ARG A 39 38.96 8.38 15.85
CA ARG A 39 37.88 8.03 14.93
C ARG A 39 38.56 7.82 13.55
N ARG A 40 38.76 6.56 13.20
CA ARG A 40 39.03 6.21 11.79
C ARG A 40 37.86 6.76 11.00
N SER A 41 38.11 7.82 10.23
CA SER A 41 37.20 8.28 9.21
C SER A 41 37.04 7.12 8.22
N SER A 42 35.91 6.44 8.24
CA SER A 42 35.55 5.51 7.17
C SER A 42 35.33 6.36 5.92
N ARG A 43 36.37 6.42 5.06
CA ARG A 43 36.16 6.84 3.68
C ARG A 43 35.04 6.03 3.08
N PRO A 44 34.10 6.67 2.36
CA PRO A 44 33.06 5.91 1.65
C PRO A 44 33.81 4.91 0.75
N ARG A 45 33.48 3.63 0.93
CA ARG A 45 34.01 2.53 0.11
C ARG A 45 33.57 2.84 -1.31
N ALA A 46 34.54 3.05 -2.24
CA ALA A 46 34.24 3.21 -3.65
C ALA A 46 33.30 2.07 -4.08
N ALA A 47 32.18 2.42 -4.70
CA ALA A 47 31.27 1.42 -5.28
C ALA A 47 32.11 0.54 -6.22
N SER A 48 31.95 -0.77 -6.14
CA SER A 48 32.65 -1.67 -7.06
C SER A 48 32.24 -1.30 -8.50
N SER A 49 33.14 -1.51 -9.47
CA SER A 49 32.86 -1.26 -10.90
C SER A 49 31.52 -1.87 -11.35
N ASP A 50 31.17 -3.03 -10.78
CA ASP A 50 29.93 -3.74 -11.06
C ASP A 50 28.68 -3.02 -10.54
N ASN A 51 28.76 -2.34 -9.38
CA ASN A 51 27.65 -1.54 -8.87
C ASN A 51 27.43 -0.30 -9.72
N LEU A 52 28.49 0.37 -10.14
CA LEU A 52 28.40 1.53 -11.04
C LEU A 52 27.80 1.13 -12.39
N ALA A 53 28.21 -0.01 -12.96
CA ALA A 53 27.66 -0.50 -14.22
C ALA A 53 26.16 -0.78 -14.11
N ARG A 54 25.69 -1.39 -13.01
CA ARG A 54 24.27 -1.65 -12.75
C ARG A 54 23.47 -0.36 -12.56
N GLU A 55 24.02 0.64 -11.89
CA GLU A 55 23.36 1.94 -11.71
C GLU A 55 23.22 2.68 -13.05
N LEU A 56 24.24 2.66 -13.90
CA LEU A 56 24.18 3.24 -15.25
C LEU A 56 23.19 2.52 -16.16
N ASP A 57 23.13 1.18 -16.11
CA ASP A 57 22.17 0.38 -16.83
C ASP A 57 20.73 0.65 -16.37
N ALA A 58 20.51 0.79 -15.07
CA ALA A 58 19.19 1.12 -14.53
C ALA A 58 18.75 2.54 -14.93
N ALA A 59 19.68 3.52 -14.95
CA ALA A 59 19.39 4.88 -15.38
C ALA A 59 19.06 4.94 -16.90
N ALA A 60 19.83 4.23 -17.73
CA ALA A 60 19.55 4.15 -19.17
C ALA A 60 18.21 3.49 -19.45
N HIS A 61 17.85 2.45 -18.70
CA HIS A 61 16.56 1.78 -18.79
C HIS A 61 15.42 2.69 -18.35
N LEU A 62 15.59 3.48 -17.28
CA LEU A 62 14.63 4.47 -16.84
C LEU A 62 14.25 5.45 -17.97
N GLU A 63 15.25 6.01 -18.65
CA GLU A 63 15.02 6.92 -19.77
C GLU A 63 14.32 6.23 -20.96
N ALA A 64 14.61 4.95 -21.22
CA ALA A 64 13.90 4.17 -22.23
C ALA A 64 12.41 4.01 -21.85
N LEU A 65 12.11 3.64 -20.60
CA LEU A 65 10.75 3.49 -20.10
C LEU A 65 9.95 4.81 -20.16
N VAL A 66 10.58 5.95 -19.89
CA VAL A 66 9.92 7.27 -20.03
C VAL A 66 9.52 7.50 -21.49
N ARG A 67 10.41 7.21 -22.47
CA ARG A 67 10.09 7.34 -23.91
C ARG A 67 8.96 6.39 -24.33
N GLU A 68 9.01 5.13 -23.90
CA GLU A 68 7.96 4.15 -24.21
C GLU A 68 6.62 4.53 -23.58
N THR A 69 6.64 5.03 -22.34
CA THR A 69 5.45 5.54 -21.67
C THR A 69 4.86 6.72 -22.44
N ARG A 70 5.69 7.65 -22.90
CA ARG A 70 5.26 8.79 -23.75
C ARG A 70 4.62 8.30 -25.04
N ALA A 71 5.28 7.41 -25.78
CA ALA A 71 4.74 6.87 -27.02
C ALA A 71 3.41 6.12 -26.81
N SER A 72 3.29 5.35 -25.73
CA SER A 72 2.07 4.61 -25.41
C SER A 72 0.88 5.51 -25.05
N GLY A 73 1.14 6.69 -24.49
CA GLY A 73 0.13 7.64 -23.99
C GLY A 73 -0.22 8.75 -24.99
N GLU A 74 0.44 8.77 -26.15
CA GLU A 74 0.21 9.80 -27.17
C GLU A 74 -1.27 9.90 -27.55
N GLY A 75 -1.77 11.13 -27.67
CA GLY A 75 -3.18 11.43 -27.99
C GLY A 75 -4.10 11.60 -26.80
N ALA A 76 -3.71 11.17 -25.60
CA ALA A 76 -4.47 11.49 -24.39
C ALA A 76 -4.09 12.87 -23.83
N ARG A 77 -5.07 13.60 -23.31
CA ARG A 77 -4.87 14.94 -22.69
C ARG A 77 -4.69 14.86 -21.19
N LEU A 78 -5.22 13.82 -20.56
CA LEU A 78 -5.13 13.54 -19.14
C LEU A 78 -4.63 12.12 -18.90
N HIS A 79 -3.64 11.99 -18.04
CA HIS A 79 -3.01 10.72 -17.68
C HIS A 79 -3.28 10.44 -16.19
N VAL A 80 -4.07 9.42 -15.90
CA VAL A 80 -4.50 9.06 -14.54
C VAL A 80 -3.81 7.79 -14.09
N VAL A 81 -3.04 7.83 -13.01
CA VAL A 81 -2.32 6.68 -12.47
C VAL A 81 -3.04 6.14 -11.25
N ALA A 82 -3.43 4.85 -11.28
CA ALA A 82 -3.89 4.13 -10.10
C ALA A 82 -2.72 3.97 -9.12
N PHE A 83 -2.74 4.74 -8.06
CA PHE A 83 -1.65 4.89 -7.12
C PHE A 83 -1.94 4.19 -5.80
N SER A 84 -0.92 3.62 -5.16
CA SER A 84 -1.04 2.98 -3.85
C SER A 84 0.13 3.31 -2.91
N GLY A 85 1.09 4.14 -3.36
CA GLY A 85 2.33 4.39 -2.62
C GLY A 85 3.29 3.19 -2.54
N GLY A 86 2.94 2.02 -3.12
CA GLY A 86 3.86 0.89 -3.26
C GLY A 86 4.85 1.13 -4.40
N VAL A 87 6.03 0.49 -4.38
CA VAL A 87 7.13 0.75 -5.32
C VAL A 87 6.70 0.67 -6.80
N ASP A 88 5.85 -0.29 -7.17
CA ASP A 88 5.40 -0.46 -8.55
C ASP A 88 4.55 0.72 -9.03
N SER A 89 3.51 1.08 -8.25
CA SER A 89 2.65 2.21 -8.59
C SER A 89 3.41 3.54 -8.53
N SER A 90 4.43 3.65 -7.68
CA SER A 90 5.28 4.84 -7.57
C SER A 90 6.17 4.99 -8.79
N LEU A 91 6.79 3.90 -9.26
CA LEU A 91 7.57 3.94 -10.49
C LEU A 91 6.67 4.25 -11.71
N ALA A 92 5.49 3.64 -11.80
CA ALA A 92 4.53 3.95 -12.85
C ALA A 92 4.11 5.43 -12.83
N ALA A 93 3.80 5.99 -11.65
CA ALA A 93 3.47 7.41 -11.49
C ALA A 93 4.65 8.33 -11.89
N TYR A 94 5.87 7.98 -11.49
CA TYR A 94 7.08 8.69 -11.88
C TYR A 94 7.27 8.71 -13.40
N LEU A 95 7.13 7.56 -14.07
CA LEU A 95 7.27 7.44 -15.52
C LEU A 95 6.23 8.28 -16.26
N VAL A 96 4.96 8.19 -15.85
CA VAL A 96 3.86 8.95 -16.45
C VAL A 96 4.04 10.46 -16.18
N HIS A 97 4.43 10.83 -14.96
CA HIS A 97 4.71 12.25 -14.63
C HIS A 97 5.89 12.81 -15.43
N ARG A 98 6.98 12.05 -15.60
CA ARG A 98 8.11 12.44 -16.46
C ARG A 98 7.73 12.52 -17.95
N ALA A 99 6.80 11.70 -18.40
CA ALA A 99 6.35 11.70 -19.78
C ALA A 99 5.37 12.84 -20.09
N PHE A 100 4.49 13.24 -19.15
CA PHE A 100 3.32 14.09 -19.41
C PHE A 100 3.06 15.17 -18.36
N GLY A 101 3.83 15.21 -17.26
CA GLY A 101 3.73 16.29 -16.27
C GLY A 101 4.22 17.63 -16.82
N ASP A 102 3.80 18.73 -16.19
CA ASP A 102 4.16 20.10 -16.59
C ASP A 102 5.65 20.40 -16.31
N GLY A 103 6.56 19.77 -17.02
CA GLY A 103 7.99 19.87 -16.75
C GLY A 103 8.91 20.31 -17.88
N ASP A 104 8.51 20.22 -19.13
CA ASP A 104 9.33 20.60 -20.29
C ASP A 104 8.57 21.46 -21.31
N GLY A 105 7.88 22.50 -20.86
CA GLY A 105 7.55 23.64 -21.69
C GLY A 105 8.80 24.50 -21.84
N ASP A 106 9.29 24.66 -23.06
CA ASP A 106 10.33 25.58 -23.49
C ASP A 106 10.36 26.85 -22.62
N GLY A 107 11.49 27.14 -21.98
CA GLY A 107 11.72 28.14 -20.94
C GLY A 107 11.26 29.58 -21.20
N ASN A 108 10.02 29.80 -21.52
CA ASN A 108 9.46 31.14 -21.69
C ASN A 108 7.99 31.25 -21.21
N GLY A 109 7.67 30.63 -20.08
CA GLY A 109 6.35 30.75 -19.43
C GLY A 109 6.47 31.46 -18.08
N ASN A 110 6.25 32.76 -18.05
CA ASN A 110 5.99 33.59 -16.88
C ASN A 110 4.62 33.15 -16.29
N GLY A 111 4.56 31.94 -15.72
CA GLY A 111 3.36 31.31 -15.17
C GLY A 111 3.18 31.76 -13.71
N ASP A 112 2.26 32.67 -13.51
CA ASP A 112 1.68 33.07 -12.25
C ASP A 112 1.41 31.85 -11.33
N ARG A 113 2.22 31.72 -10.27
CA ARG A 113 2.01 30.73 -9.20
C ARG A 113 0.94 31.21 -8.24
N GLY A 114 -0.24 31.50 -8.77
CA GLY A 114 -1.41 31.79 -7.98
C GLY A 114 -1.88 30.55 -7.22
N VAL A 115 -1.74 30.57 -5.90
CA VAL A 115 -2.38 29.63 -4.98
C VAL A 115 -3.89 29.90 -5.00
N SER A 116 -4.64 29.23 -5.87
CA SER A 116 -6.09 29.20 -5.81
C SER A 116 -6.58 27.75 -5.69
N GLY A 117 -7.39 27.55 -4.67
CA GLY A 117 -7.77 26.32 -4.03
C GLY A 117 -8.78 25.44 -4.76
N ASP A 118 -8.45 24.96 -5.97
CA ASP A 118 -9.26 23.93 -6.62
C ASP A 118 -8.32 22.92 -7.28
N GLY A 119 -8.01 21.82 -6.53
CA GLY A 119 -7.16 20.72 -7.00
C GLY A 119 -7.60 20.13 -8.34
N ILE A 120 -8.91 20.14 -8.65
CA ILE A 120 -9.48 19.68 -9.92
C ILE A 120 -9.09 20.60 -11.10
N ALA A 121 -8.85 21.87 -10.85
CA ALA A 121 -8.51 22.83 -11.91
C ALA A 121 -7.07 22.64 -12.45
N ARG A 122 -6.17 22.12 -11.63
CA ARG A 122 -4.76 21.87 -12.00
C ARG A 122 -4.58 20.55 -12.74
N ALA A 123 -5.45 19.56 -12.46
CA ALA A 123 -5.49 18.26 -13.15
C ALA A 123 -6.00 18.33 -14.62
N ARG A 124 -6.21 19.51 -15.15
CA ARG A 124 -6.87 19.71 -16.46
C ARG A 124 -6.03 19.29 -17.65
N ARG A 125 -4.73 19.22 -17.52
CA ARG A 125 -3.78 18.70 -18.52
C ARG A 125 -2.61 18.10 -17.79
N GLY A 126 -2.09 16.96 -18.28
CA GLY A 126 -0.90 16.34 -17.70
C GLY A 126 -1.19 15.06 -16.95
N CYS A 127 -0.55 14.87 -15.80
CA CYS A 127 -0.57 13.64 -15.02
C CYS A 127 -1.14 13.87 -13.61
N VAL A 128 -2.00 12.94 -13.16
CA VAL A 128 -2.50 12.88 -11.79
C VAL A 128 -2.43 11.47 -11.24
N ALA A 129 -1.97 11.33 -9.99
CA ALA A 129 -2.04 10.08 -9.24
C ALA A 129 -3.35 10.02 -8.45
N VAL A 130 -4.05 8.91 -8.49
CA VAL A 130 -5.32 8.73 -7.76
C VAL A 130 -5.21 7.51 -6.86
N ILE A 131 -5.45 7.71 -5.56
CA ILE A 131 -5.52 6.64 -4.57
C ILE A 131 -6.96 6.46 -4.09
N GLY A 132 -7.45 5.21 -4.16
CA GLY A 132 -8.73 4.85 -3.55
C GLY A 132 -8.57 4.74 -2.03
N VAL A 133 -9.39 5.46 -1.28
CA VAL A 133 -9.39 5.47 0.19
C VAL A 133 -10.61 4.72 0.70
N SER A 134 -10.36 3.60 1.38
CA SER A 134 -11.40 2.75 2.00
C SER A 134 -10.86 2.14 3.29
N PRO A 135 -11.70 1.47 4.10
CA PRO A 135 -11.24 0.74 5.28
C PRO A 135 -10.19 -0.35 5.01
N ALA A 136 -10.01 -0.76 3.74
CA ALA A 136 -8.98 -1.72 3.36
C ALA A 136 -7.59 -1.11 3.18
N LEU A 137 -7.48 0.22 3.08
CA LEU A 137 -6.21 0.92 2.95
C LEU A 137 -5.62 1.23 4.33
N PRO A 138 -4.45 0.68 4.72
CA PRO A 138 -3.81 1.07 5.97
C PRO A 138 -3.51 2.57 6.02
N ALA A 139 -3.76 3.23 7.15
CA ALA A 139 -3.47 4.66 7.33
C ALA A 139 -1.99 4.99 7.07
N ALA A 140 -1.07 4.16 7.60
CA ALA A 140 0.36 4.31 7.34
C ALA A 140 0.72 4.22 5.85
N GLN A 141 -0.02 3.42 5.07
CA GLN A 141 0.19 3.32 3.62
C GLN A 141 -0.29 4.58 2.89
N LEU A 142 -1.36 5.21 3.38
CA LEU A 142 -1.83 6.49 2.84
C LEU A 142 -0.80 7.60 3.08
N ASP A 143 -0.17 7.66 4.25
CA ASP A 143 0.90 8.61 4.55
C ASP A 143 2.12 8.39 3.65
N VAL A 144 2.55 7.14 3.47
CA VAL A 144 3.61 6.80 2.48
C VAL A 144 3.23 7.25 1.07
N ALA A 145 1.97 7.07 0.67
CA ALA A 145 1.50 7.48 -0.65
C ALA A 145 1.60 9.01 -0.83
N ARG A 146 1.22 9.79 0.18
CA ARG A 146 1.34 11.26 0.20
C ARG A 146 2.80 11.71 0.07
N ASP A 147 3.68 11.13 0.88
CA ASP A 147 5.11 11.47 0.89
C ASP A 147 5.77 11.14 -0.46
N VAL A 148 5.47 9.99 -1.03
CA VAL A 148 6.02 9.56 -2.32
C VAL A 148 5.47 10.40 -3.47
N ALA A 149 4.17 10.72 -3.49
CA ALA A 149 3.60 11.60 -4.50
C ALA A 149 4.24 13.00 -4.45
N ALA A 150 4.47 13.53 -3.25
CA ALA A 150 5.17 14.79 -3.05
C ALA A 150 6.64 14.73 -3.53
N ALA A 151 7.34 13.61 -3.28
CA ALA A 151 8.71 13.40 -3.76
C ALA A 151 8.80 13.29 -5.29
N ILE A 152 7.79 12.71 -5.95
CA ILE A 152 7.67 12.65 -7.42
C ILE A 152 7.31 14.04 -7.98
N GLY A 153 6.58 14.85 -7.22
CA GLY A 153 5.99 16.12 -7.68
C GLY A 153 4.67 15.93 -8.44
N VAL A 154 4.06 14.75 -8.35
CA VAL A 154 2.76 14.46 -8.98
C VAL A 154 1.62 14.85 -8.04
N GLU A 155 0.55 15.46 -8.58
CA GLU A 155 -0.66 15.72 -7.81
C GLU A 155 -1.32 14.41 -7.38
N LEU A 156 -1.65 14.29 -6.09
CA LEU A 156 -2.35 13.13 -5.53
C LEU A 156 -3.80 13.48 -5.20
N LEU A 157 -4.72 12.76 -5.84
CA LEU A 157 -6.14 12.81 -5.50
C LEU A 157 -6.51 11.60 -4.62
N GLU A 158 -7.02 11.87 -3.43
CA GLU A 158 -7.56 10.88 -2.52
C GLU A 158 -9.07 10.76 -2.76
N VAL A 159 -9.52 9.62 -3.26
CA VAL A 159 -10.91 9.41 -3.65
C VAL A 159 -11.51 8.28 -2.82
N PRO A 160 -12.61 8.52 -2.10
CA PRO A 160 -13.33 7.45 -1.41
C PRO A 160 -13.75 6.36 -2.42
N THR A 161 -13.61 5.11 -2.01
CA THR A 161 -14.08 3.95 -2.77
C THR A 161 -15.02 3.11 -1.92
N ASP A 162 -16.08 2.60 -2.54
CA ASP A 162 -17.24 1.96 -1.92
C ASP A 162 -17.25 0.43 -2.11
N GLU A 163 -16.09 -0.20 -2.32
CA GLU A 163 -16.03 -1.66 -2.43
C GLU A 163 -16.58 -2.37 -1.18
N GLY A 164 -16.55 -1.71 -0.02
CA GLY A 164 -17.15 -2.22 1.22
C GLY A 164 -18.69 -2.36 1.17
N ASP A 165 -19.35 -1.72 0.22
CA ASP A 165 -20.78 -1.83 -0.02
C ASP A 165 -21.13 -2.96 -1.01
N VAL A 166 -20.10 -3.61 -1.61
CA VAL A 166 -20.26 -4.74 -2.52
C VAL A 166 -20.31 -6.05 -1.73
N PRO A 167 -21.45 -6.76 -1.70
CA PRO A 167 -21.60 -7.98 -0.89
C PRO A 167 -20.54 -9.04 -1.19
N GLU A 168 -20.18 -9.24 -2.44
CA GLU A 168 -19.20 -10.22 -2.89
C GLU A 168 -17.77 -9.84 -2.44
N TYR A 169 -17.48 -8.56 -2.34
CA TYR A 169 -16.22 -8.08 -1.74
C TYR A 169 -16.19 -8.41 -0.24
N VAL A 170 -17.27 -8.09 0.47
CA VAL A 170 -17.39 -8.30 1.92
C VAL A 170 -17.37 -9.79 2.27
N ALA A 171 -18.04 -10.63 1.50
CA ALA A 171 -18.07 -12.09 1.71
C ALA A 171 -16.66 -12.72 1.61
N ASN A 172 -15.74 -12.12 0.86
CA ASN A 172 -14.35 -12.54 0.73
C ASN A 172 -14.17 -14.01 0.29
N GLU A 173 -14.95 -14.45 -0.68
CA GLU A 173 -14.98 -15.84 -1.18
C GLU A 173 -14.02 -16.07 -2.39
N GLY A 174 -13.05 -15.19 -2.59
CA GLY A 174 -12.00 -15.35 -3.62
C GLY A 174 -11.99 -14.24 -4.68
N GLU A 175 -13.12 -13.58 -4.96
CA GLU A 175 -13.25 -12.56 -6.02
C GLU A 175 -13.11 -11.10 -5.52
N SER A 176 -12.89 -10.88 -4.23
CA SER A 176 -12.83 -9.53 -3.63
C SER A 176 -11.82 -8.61 -4.35
N CYS A 177 -10.69 -9.13 -4.84
CA CYS A 177 -9.73 -8.33 -5.59
C CYS A 177 -10.28 -7.84 -6.95
N LEU A 178 -11.13 -8.63 -7.60
CA LEU A 178 -11.81 -8.24 -8.84
C LEU A 178 -12.79 -7.10 -8.57
N HIS A 179 -13.65 -7.26 -7.55
CA HIS A 179 -14.63 -6.24 -7.15
C HIS A 179 -13.95 -4.94 -6.72
N CYS A 180 -12.94 -4.98 -5.85
CA CYS A 180 -12.14 -3.81 -5.46
C CYS A 180 -11.53 -3.10 -6.70
N LYS A 181 -10.96 -3.84 -7.66
CA LYS A 181 -10.38 -3.23 -8.85
C LYS A 181 -11.43 -2.69 -9.82
N ASN A 182 -12.60 -3.31 -9.92
CA ASN A 182 -13.72 -2.76 -10.68
C ASN A 182 -14.17 -1.42 -10.08
N THR A 183 -14.38 -1.35 -8.77
CA THR A 183 -14.72 -0.11 -8.06
C THR A 183 -13.65 0.94 -8.27
N LEU A 184 -12.37 0.61 -8.06
CA LEU A 184 -11.27 1.56 -8.26
C LEU A 184 -11.26 2.13 -9.68
N TYR A 185 -11.26 1.29 -10.72
CA TYR A 185 -11.15 1.78 -12.10
C TYR A 185 -12.42 2.49 -12.59
N SER A 186 -13.61 2.13 -12.13
CA SER A 186 -14.83 2.90 -12.39
C SER A 186 -14.75 4.29 -11.76
N THR A 187 -14.24 4.38 -10.53
CA THR A 187 -14.02 5.67 -9.83
C THR A 187 -12.98 6.51 -10.55
N LEU A 188 -11.83 5.94 -10.95
CA LEU A 188 -10.81 6.64 -11.73
C LEU A 188 -11.39 7.19 -13.04
N ARG A 189 -12.22 6.40 -13.71
CA ARG A 189 -12.88 6.82 -14.96
C ARG A 189 -13.85 7.98 -14.71
N ALA A 190 -14.66 7.89 -13.66
CA ALA A 190 -15.59 8.96 -13.28
C ALA A 190 -14.87 10.28 -12.95
N VAL A 191 -13.74 10.21 -12.20
CA VAL A 191 -12.89 11.37 -11.93
C VAL A 191 -12.34 11.98 -13.21
N ALA A 192 -11.82 11.14 -14.09
CA ALA A 192 -11.28 11.57 -15.39
C ALA A 192 -12.34 12.22 -16.28
N ASP A 193 -13.53 11.64 -16.37
CA ASP A 193 -14.65 12.18 -17.14
C ASP A 193 -15.17 13.51 -16.54
N ALA A 194 -15.14 13.65 -15.21
CA ALA A 194 -15.47 14.90 -14.54
C ALA A 194 -14.43 16.00 -14.84
N ALA A 195 -13.15 15.66 -14.80
CA ALA A 195 -12.07 16.58 -15.16
C ALA A 195 -12.17 17.03 -16.63
N ALA A 196 -12.43 16.11 -17.56
CA ALA A 196 -12.62 16.43 -18.98
C ALA A 196 -13.79 17.41 -19.21
N ARG A 197 -14.92 17.20 -18.52
CA ARG A 197 -16.09 18.10 -18.60
C ARG A 197 -15.80 19.50 -18.04
N ALA A 198 -15.02 19.58 -16.96
CA ALA A 198 -14.68 20.87 -16.33
C ALA A 198 -13.80 21.76 -17.24
N VAL A 199 -13.16 21.21 -18.27
CA VAL A 199 -12.32 21.96 -19.21
C VAL A 199 -13.15 22.68 -20.32
N GLY A 200 -14.47 22.50 -20.33
CA GLY A 200 -15.33 23.22 -21.25
C GLY A 200 -15.36 22.66 -22.69
N ASP A 201 -14.88 21.44 -22.90
CA ASP A 201 -15.18 20.69 -24.11
C ASP A 201 -16.61 20.14 -24.02
N ALA A 202 -17.58 21.04 -24.19
CA ALA A 202 -18.96 20.67 -24.44
C ALA A 202 -19.04 19.98 -25.80
N ARG A 203 -18.69 18.70 -25.89
CA ARG A 203 -19.09 17.87 -27.00
C ARG A 203 -20.57 17.61 -26.91
N VAL A 204 -21.24 17.95 -28.03
CA VAL A 204 -22.66 17.78 -28.28
C VAL A 204 -23.10 16.36 -27.92
N PRO A 205 -24.21 16.18 -27.18
CA PRO A 205 -24.76 14.84 -26.93
C PRO A 205 -25.26 14.26 -28.27
N GLY A 206 -24.62 13.26 -28.78
CA GLY A 206 -25.14 12.56 -29.99
C GLY A 206 -24.13 11.89 -30.91
N ASP A 207 -22.86 12.14 -30.80
CA ASP A 207 -21.85 11.52 -31.67
C ASP A 207 -21.09 10.37 -31.02
N VAL A 208 -21.21 9.29 -31.66
CA VAL A 208 -20.81 7.88 -31.63
C VAL A 208 -19.36 7.52 -31.24
N PRO A 209 -19.12 6.24 -30.90
CA PRO A 209 -18.15 5.71 -29.95
C PRO A 209 -16.77 5.34 -30.51
N ASP A 210 -16.18 6.16 -31.35
CA ASP A 210 -14.77 6.03 -31.77
C ASP A 210 -13.86 7.14 -31.27
N VAL A 211 -14.28 7.82 -30.18
CA VAL A 211 -13.47 8.85 -29.59
C VAL A 211 -12.31 8.17 -28.86
N VAL A 212 -11.10 8.30 -29.38
CA VAL A 212 -9.85 8.21 -28.62
C VAL A 212 -10.12 8.91 -27.29
N SER A 213 -10.22 8.17 -26.19
CA SER A 213 -10.59 8.76 -24.92
C SER A 213 -9.50 9.75 -24.57
N ASP A 214 -9.86 11.03 -24.36
CA ASP A 214 -8.94 12.10 -23.94
C ASP A 214 -8.18 11.74 -22.63
N VAL A 215 -8.42 10.55 -22.09
CA VAL A 215 -7.87 10.04 -20.83
C VAL A 215 -7.21 8.69 -21.02
N ALA A 216 -5.97 8.58 -20.56
CA ALA A 216 -5.25 7.32 -20.43
C ALA A 216 -5.13 6.92 -18.95
N LEU A 217 -5.53 5.68 -18.63
CA LEU A 217 -5.39 5.11 -17.29
C LEU A 217 -4.13 4.25 -17.21
N TYR A 218 -3.44 4.31 -16.07
CA TYR A 218 -2.19 3.56 -15.84
C TYR A 218 -2.22 2.84 -14.48
N ASN A 219 -1.42 1.76 -14.39
CA ASN A 219 -1.14 1.08 -13.14
C ASN A 219 0.32 0.59 -13.07
N GLY A 220 0.72 0.04 -11.92
CA GLY A 220 2.06 -0.50 -11.70
C GLY A 220 2.14 -2.02 -11.87
N THR A 221 1.35 -2.66 -12.73
CA THR A 221 1.45 -4.10 -13.00
C THR A 221 2.80 -4.42 -13.63
N ASN A 222 3.54 -5.37 -13.04
CA ASN A 222 4.85 -5.83 -13.49
C ASN A 222 4.79 -7.26 -14.05
N ALA A 223 5.90 -7.79 -14.58
CA ALA A 223 5.95 -9.11 -15.21
C ALA A 223 5.59 -10.26 -14.24
N ASP A 224 6.05 -10.18 -12.98
CA ASP A 224 5.77 -11.21 -11.99
C ASP A 224 4.27 -11.27 -11.63
N ASP A 225 3.59 -10.11 -11.66
CA ASP A 225 2.15 -10.04 -11.47
C ASP A 225 1.37 -10.76 -12.59
N LEU A 226 1.87 -10.71 -13.82
CA LEU A 226 1.24 -11.35 -14.99
C LEU A 226 1.37 -12.87 -14.99
N THR A 227 2.34 -13.43 -14.28
CA THR A 227 2.52 -14.88 -14.13
C THR A 227 1.62 -15.49 -13.07
N ASP A 228 1.01 -14.68 -12.20
CA ASP A 228 0.14 -15.12 -11.11
C ASP A 228 -1.32 -15.16 -11.57
N SER A 229 -1.80 -16.33 -11.96
CA SER A 229 -3.19 -16.56 -12.42
C SER A 229 -4.25 -16.31 -11.33
N THR A 230 -3.86 -16.19 -10.06
CA THR A 230 -4.79 -15.88 -8.95
C THR A 230 -5.13 -14.39 -8.86
N ARG A 231 -4.45 -13.54 -9.64
CA ARG A 231 -4.66 -12.08 -9.65
C ARG A 231 -5.84 -11.66 -10.52
N LEU A 232 -7.05 -12.01 -10.09
CA LEU A 232 -8.29 -11.65 -10.79
C LEU A 232 -8.47 -10.15 -11.05
N GLY A 233 -7.84 -9.28 -10.26
CA GLY A 233 -7.84 -7.84 -10.48
C GLY A 233 -7.24 -7.39 -11.82
N LEU A 234 -6.43 -8.22 -12.49
CA LEU A 234 -5.90 -7.93 -13.83
C LEU A 234 -6.98 -7.95 -14.91
N LEU A 235 -8.05 -8.76 -14.73
CA LEU A 235 -9.20 -8.78 -15.64
C LEU A 235 -9.89 -7.41 -15.68
N SER A 236 -10.00 -6.75 -14.54
CA SER A 236 -10.53 -5.39 -14.47
C SER A 236 -9.64 -4.39 -15.23
N ALA A 237 -8.31 -4.47 -15.07
CA ALA A 237 -7.39 -3.61 -15.79
C ALA A 237 -7.57 -3.71 -17.32
N THR A 238 -7.74 -4.93 -17.84
CA THR A 238 -8.02 -5.16 -19.27
C THR A 238 -9.34 -4.54 -19.70
N ARG A 239 -10.41 -4.73 -18.92
CA ARG A 239 -11.74 -4.16 -19.20
C ARG A 239 -11.71 -2.63 -19.31
N TYR A 240 -10.94 -1.97 -18.44
CA TYR A 240 -10.81 -0.50 -18.43
C TYR A 240 -9.67 0.02 -19.32
N ARG A 241 -9.03 -0.85 -20.15
CA ARG A 241 -7.91 -0.52 -21.03
C ARG A 241 -6.77 0.19 -20.30
N VAL A 242 -6.46 -0.26 -19.06
CA VAL A 242 -5.41 0.32 -18.23
C VAL A 242 -4.04 -0.06 -18.79
N LYS A 243 -3.19 0.91 -18.99
CA LYS A 243 -1.80 0.74 -19.47
C LYS A 243 -0.88 0.37 -18.30
N SER A 244 0.05 -0.54 -18.56
CA SER A 244 0.99 -1.04 -17.54
C SER A 244 2.43 -0.85 -18.01
N PRO A 245 3.06 0.30 -17.77
CA PRO A 245 4.40 0.62 -18.30
C PRO A 245 5.49 -0.31 -17.73
N LEU A 246 5.18 -1.08 -16.68
CA LEU A 246 6.11 -2.01 -16.03
C LEU A 246 5.89 -3.47 -16.41
N CYS A 247 4.99 -3.78 -17.33
CA CYS A 247 4.56 -5.16 -17.63
C CYS A 247 5.68 -6.09 -18.12
N ALA A 248 6.77 -5.55 -18.66
CA ALA A 248 7.96 -6.30 -19.08
C ALA A 248 9.05 -6.44 -17.99
N LEU A 249 8.88 -5.78 -16.83
CA LEU A 249 9.90 -5.74 -15.78
C LEU A 249 9.62 -6.75 -14.68
N SER A 250 10.64 -7.51 -14.28
CA SER A 250 10.58 -8.28 -13.03
C SER A 250 10.54 -7.34 -11.81
N LYS A 251 10.04 -7.85 -10.69
CA LYS A 251 9.98 -7.10 -9.42
C LYS A 251 11.36 -6.59 -8.96
N THR A 252 12.39 -7.38 -9.19
CA THR A 252 13.77 -6.97 -8.90
C THR A 252 14.16 -5.78 -9.76
N ARG A 253 13.87 -5.82 -11.07
CA ARG A 253 14.20 -4.74 -11.99
C ARG A 253 13.41 -3.47 -11.69
N VAL A 254 12.13 -3.60 -11.30
CA VAL A 254 11.33 -2.46 -10.84
C VAL A 254 12.02 -1.73 -9.68
N ARG A 255 12.55 -2.46 -8.68
CA ARG A 255 13.26 -1.85 -7.54
C ARG A 255 14.56 -1.16 -7.95
N GLU A 256 15.34 -1.76 -8.86
CA GLU A 256 16.56 -1.16 -9.38
C GLU A 256 16.28 0.16 -10.11
N VAL A 257 15.29 0.17 -10.99
CA VAL A 257 14.86 1.38 -11.72
C VAL A 257 14.26 2.42 -10.79
N ALA A 258 13.45 2.01 -9.81
CA ALA A 258 12.89 2.90 -8.79
C ALA A 258 13.98 3.57 -7.96
N ARG A 259 15.05 2.83 -7.63
CA ARG A 259 16.24 3.40 -6.97
C ARG A 259 16.96 4.40 -7.86
N ALA A 260 17.15 4.08 -9.14
CA ALA A 260 17.77 4.99 -10.11
C ALA A 260 16.91 6.26 -10.33
N ALA A 261 15.58 6.15 -10.22
CA ALA A 261 14.66 7.28 -10.24
C ALA A 261 14.68 8.12 -8.95
N GLY A 262 15.42 7.70 -7.92
CA GLY A 262 15.47 8.39 -6.62
C GLY A 262 14.21 8.25 -5.78
N LEU A 263 13.35 7.25 -6.03
CA LEU A 263 12.13 7.06 -5.27
C LEU A 263 12.43 6.66 -3.81
N PRO A 264 11.84 7.34 -2.80
CA PRO A 264 12.17 7.11 -1.39
C PRO A 264 11.73 5.72 -0.90
N ASN A 265 10.75 5.12 -1.57
CA ASN A 265 10.12 3.84 -1.21
C ASN A 265 10.64 2.65 -2.04
N TRP A 266 11.75 2.79 -2.79
CA TRP A 266 12.27 1.75 -3.69
C TRP A 266 12.53 0.40 -3.02
N ASN A 267 12.80 0.39 -1.72
CA ASN A 267 13.21 -0.76 -0.92
C ASN A 267 12.14 -1.14 0.15
N LEU A 268 11.02 -0.40 0.27
CA LEU A 268 10.00 -0.73 1.26
C LEU A 268 9.42 -2.14 1.06
N ALA A 269 9.05 -2.78 2.18
CA ALA A 269 8.31 -4.03 2.15
C ALA A 269 6.96 -3.86 1.42
N ALA A 270 6.49 -4.91 0.76
CA ALA A 270 5.18 -4.88 0.12
C ALA A 270 4.08 -4.65 1.18
N ALA A 271 3.23 -3.65 0.98
CA ALA A 271 2.11 -3.32 1.84
C ALA A 271 0.76 -3.52 1.11
N PRO A 272 0.33 -4.77 0.90
CA PRO A 272 -0.98 -5.03 0.32
C PRO A 272 -2.09 -4.56 1.25
N CYS A 273 -3.32 -4.40 0.72
CA CYS A 273 -4.47 -3.93 1.49
C CYS A 273 -4.80 -4.84 2.69
N LEU A 274 -5.48 -4.32 3.71
CA LEU A 274 -5.84 -5.07 4.93
C LEU A 274 -6.69 -6.31 4.63
N ARG A 275 -7.57 -6.27 3.61
CA ARG A 275 -8.33 -7.44 3.18
C ARG A 275 -7.44 -8.66 2.89
N SER A 276 -6.24 -8.45 2.38
CA SER A 276 -5.28 -9.54 2.12
C SER A 276 -4.81 -10.28 3.38
N ARG A 277 -5.12 -9.80 4.58
CA ARG A 277 -4.86 -10.47 5.86
C ARG A 277 -5.92 -11.51 6.20
N LEU A 278 -7.07 -11.45 5.55
CA LEU A 278 -8.21 -12.30 5.85
C LEU A 278 -8.17 -13.58 5.01
N ALA A 279 -8.35 -14.72 5.65
CA ALA A 279 -8.56 -15.99 4.96
C ALA A 279 -9.90 -15.95 4.18
N ALA A 280 -10.04 -16.79 3.16
CA ALA A 280 -11.26 -16.90 2.40
C ALA A 280 -12.46 -17.20 3.31
N GLY A 281 -13.57 -16.51 3.10
CA GLY A 281 -14.78 -16.61 3.92
C GLY A 281 -14.76 -15.81 5.23
N VAL A 282 -13.63 -15.18 5.60
CA VAL A 282 -13.61 -14.19 6.70
C VAL A 282 -14.12 -12.86 6.16
N PRO A 283 -15.24 -12.31 6.70
CA PRO A 283 -15.86 -11.12 6.14
C PRO A 283 -14.96 -9.89 6.19
N ALA A 284 -14.79 -9.21 5.05
CA ALA A 284 -14.00 -7.99 4.92
C ALA A 284 -14.81 -6.74 5.30
N THR A 285 -15.39 -6.74 6.51
CA THR A 285 -16.13 -5.59 7.03
C THR A 285 -15.19 -4.47 7.49
N PRO A 286 -15.64 -3.20 7.54
CA PRO A 286 -14.86 -2.11 8.11
C PRO A 286 -14.34 -2.39 9.52
N GLY A 287 -15.17 -3.06 10.37
CA GLY A 287 -14.77 -3.45 11.73
C GLY A 287 -13.62 -4.46 11.73
N THR A 288 -13.76 -5.56 10.96
CA THR A 288 -12.68 -6.58 10.87
C THR A 288 -11.38 -5.99 10.33
N LEU A 289 -11.47 -5.12 9.32
CA LEU A 289 -10.29 -4.47 8.73
C LEU A 289 -9.62 -3.51 9.72
N GLY A 290 -10.41 -2.72 10.47
CA GLY A 290 -9.90 -1.81 11.49
C GLY A 290 -9.24 -2.56 12.66
N ASP A 291 -9.83 -3.66 13.13
CA ASP A 291 -9.24 -4.49 14.20
C ASP A 291 -7.88 -5.07 13.77
N VAL A 292 -7.77 -5.51 12.50
CA VAL A 292 -6.50 -5.99 11.93
C VAL A 292 -5.46 -4.86 11.87
N GLU A 293 -5.83 -3.67 11.43
CA GLU A 293 -4.92 -2.52 11.37
C GLU A 293 -4.37 -2.17 12.75
N LEU A 294 -5.25 -2.05 13.74
CA LEU A 294 -4.85 -1.76 15.12
C LEU A 294 -3.96 -2.86 15.70
N ALA A 295 -4.26 -4.13 15.41
CA ALA A 295 -3.41 -5.25 15.83
C ALA A 295 -2.01 -5.20 15.18
N GLU A 296 -1.93 -4.87 13.89
CA GLU A 296 -0.64 -4.69 13.21
C GLU A 296 0.15 -3.50 13.78
N CYS A 297 -0.52 -2.41 14.18
CA CYS A 297 0.11 -1.27 14.87
C CYS A 297 0.68 -1.69 16.23
N ASP A 298 -0.08 -2.42 17.04
CA ASP A 298 0.38 -2.90 18.36
C ASP A 298 1.60 -3.82 18.23
N VAL A 299 1.58 -4.77 17.29
CA VAL A 299 2.71 -5.68 17.02
C VAL A 299 3.95 -4.91 16.60
N ARG A 300 3.81 -3.93 15.68
CA ARG A 300 4.92 -3.08 15.23
C ARG A 300 5.54 -2.30 16.38
N ALA A 301 4.70 -1.74 17.26
CA ALA A 301 5.16 -0.98 18.41
C ALA A 301 5.89 -1.87 19.44
N ILE A 302 5.35 -3.04 19.79
CA ILE A 302 5.94 -3.98 20.75
C ILE A 302 7.31 -4.49 20.26
N LEU A 303 7.41 -4.85 18.97
CA LEU A 303 8.64 -5.37 18.38
C LEU A 303 9.59 -4.28 17.87
N ASN A 304 9.21 -2.99 17.95
CA ASN A 304 9.94 -1.86 17.36
C ASN A 304 10.38 -2.13 15.92
N LEU A 305 9.41 -2.54 15.06
CA LEU A 305 9.69 -2.92 13.68
C LEU A 305 9.93 -1.70 12.79
N SER A 306 10.93 -1.79 11.94
CA SER A 306 11.15 -0.81 10.89
C SER A 306 10.15 -0.96 9.72
N PRO A 307 9.97 0.07 8.87
CA PRO A 307 9.07 0.00 7.71
C PRO A 307 9.45 -1.06 6.67
N GLU A 308 10.73 -1.47 6.63
CA GLU A 308 11.24 -2.48 5.70
C GLU A 308 10.94 -3.91 6.15
N GLU A 309 10.64 -4.12 7.44
CA GLU A 309 10.39 -5.45 8.00
C GLU A 309 8.98 -5.94 7.69
N ASN A 310 8.91 -7.20 7.23
CA ASN A 310 7.64 -7.85 6.95
C ASN A 310 6.95 -8.25 8.26
N MET A 311 5.68 -7.90 8.38
CA MET A 311 4.82 -8.33 9.47
C MET A 311 3.37 -8.36 9.00
N ARG A 312 2.62 -9.41 9.37
CA ARG A 312 1.19 -9.55 9.06
C ARG A 312 0.47 -10.24 10.22
N VAL A 313 -0.68 -9.69 10.59
CA VAL A 313 -1.66 -10.37 11.43
C VAL A 313 -2.69 -11.01 10.50
N ARG A 314 -2.65 -12.33 10.34
CA ARG A 314 -3.54 -13.08 9.46
C ARG A 314 -4.74 -13.59 10.24
N VAL A 315 -5.95 -13.21 9.84
CA VAL A 315 -7.19 -13.75 10.40
C VAL A 315 -7.56 -15.03 9.65
N LEU A 316 -7.56 -16.14 10.38
CA LEU A 316 -7.79 -17.49 9.82
C LEU A 316 -9.25 -17.92 9.87
N GLY A 317 -10.01 -17.40 10.85
CA GLY A 317 -11.41 -17.70 11.02
C GLY A 317 -12.05 -16.79 12.05
N MET A 318 -13.36 -16.60 11.92
CA MET A 318 -14.21 -15.91 12.90
C MET A 318 -14.97 -16.95 13.72
N GLY A 319 -15.11 -16.71 15.00
CA GLY A 319 -15.86 -17.60 15.89
C GLY A 319 -15.55 -17.35 17.36
N THR A 320 -16.41 -17.82 18.25
CA THR A 320 -16.14 -17.87 19.68
C THR A 320 -15.04 -18.89 19.95
N VAL A 321 -13.85 -18.43 20.30
CA VAL A 321 -12.80 -19.32 20.80
C VAL A 321 -13.12 -19.60 22.27
N THR A 322 -13.70 -20.76 22.54
CA THR A 322 -13.84 -21.25 23.91
C THR A 322 -12.43 -21.53 24.45
N THR A 323 -12.06 -20.83 25.53
CA THR A 323 -10.80 -20.98 26.24
C THR A 323 -10.72 -22.34 26.96
N GLY A 324 -10.65 -23.42 26.20
CA GLY A 324 -10.46 -24.78 26.69
C GLY A 324 -9.30 -25.52 26.03
N MET A 325 -8.66 -24.90 25.02
CA MET A 325 -7.44 -25.43 24.43
C MET A 325 -6.23 -24.84 25.16
N SER A 326 -5.37 -25.71 25.69
CA SER A 326 -4.09 -25.37 26.29
C SER A 326 -3.34 -24.35 25.43
N ASP A 327 -2.82 -23.32 26.07
CA ASP A 327 -2.11 -22.15 25.53
C ASP A 327 -0.76 -22.51 24.82
N THR A 328 -0.78 -23.51 23.93
CA THR A 328 0.39 -23.87 23.14
C THR A 328 0.35 -23.12 21.80
N THR A 329 1.01 -21.97 21.76
CA THR A 329 1.34 -21.27 20.52
C THR A 329 2.41 -22.08 19.80
N GLU A 330 2.07 -22.75 18.71
CA GLU A 330 3.07 -23.44 17.91
C GLU A 330 3.96 -22.41 17.18
N ILE A 331 5.26 -22.53 17.44
CA ILE A 331 6.29 -21.75 16.73
C ILE A 331 6.89 -22.69 15.69
N SER A 332 6.42 -22.57 14.45
CA SER A 332 6.86 -23.42 13.33
C SER A 332 8.24 -22.96 12.84
N GLY A 333 9.26 -23.64 13.33
CA GLY A 333 10.65 -23.52 12.85
C GLY A 333 11.41 -24.85 12.89
N MET A 334 10.81 -25.92 13.45
CA MET A 334 11.41 -27.26 13.49
C MET A 334 10.43 -28.29 12.92
N ARG A 335 10.78 -28.88 11.76
CA ARG A 335 10.11 -30.06 11.23
C ARG A 335 10.38 -31.26 12.12
N GLY A 336 9.32 -31.93 12.56
CA GLY A 336 9.36 -33.24 13.18
C GLY A 336 7.98 -33.74 13.57
N MET A 337 7.38 -34.47 12.65
CA MET A 337 6.36 -35.55 12.79
C MET A 337 5.54 -35.64 14.07
N GLN A 338 4.21 -35.49 13.98
CA GLN A 338 3.27 -36.62 14.15
C GLN A 338 1.82 -36.18 13.90
N GLU A 339 1.14 -36.95 13.06
CA GLU A 339 -0.31 -36.93 12.87
C GLU A 339 -1.03 -37.31 14.15
N MET A 340 -2.11 -36.59 14.49
CA MET A 340 -3.24 -37.19 15.20
C MET A 340 -4.57 -36.61 14.73
N GLN A 341 -5.37 -37.51 14.22
CA GLN A 341 -6.74 -37.35 13.78
C GLN A 341 -7.71 -37.00 14.90
N GLY A 342 -8.61 -36.08 14.62
CA GLY A 342 -10.02 -36.06 14.87
C GLY A 342 -10.57 -36.22 16.29
N ARG A 343 -11.28 -35.15 16.71
CA ARG A 343 -12.63 -35.31 17.29
C ARG A 343 -13.28 -33.95 17.48
N THR A 344 -14.35 -33.70 16.74
CA THR A 344 -15.35 -32.65 17.01
C THR A 344 -16.15 -33.03 18.25
N GLY A 345 -16.09 -32.18 19.26
CA GLY A 345 -16.93 -32.26 20.45
C GLY A 345 -17.20 -30.87 21.00
N THR A 346 -18.34 -30.31 20.71
CA THR A 346 -18.86 -29.08 21.30
C THR A 346 -19.27 -29.34 22.73
N VAL A 347 -18.62 -28.64 23.67
CA VAL A 347 -19.09 -28.51 25.06
C VAL A 347 -19.18 -27.03 25.39
N PRO A 348 -20.33 -26.49 25.84
CA PRO A 348 -20.45 -25.08 26.21
C PRO A 348 -19.81 -24.87 27.59
N VAL A 349 -18.80 -24.02 27.68
CA VAL A 349 -18.26 -23.54 28.95
C VAL A 349 -18.43 -22.02 29.01
N HIS A 350 -19.17 -21.55 29.98
CA HIS A 350 -19.24 -20.14 30.37
C HIS A 350 -17.84 -19.65 30.76
N GLY A 351 -17.29 -18.70 30.01
CA GLY A 351 -16.02 -18.06 30.30
C GLY A 351 -15.66 -17.06 29.21
N ASP A 352 -15.59 -15.83 29.60
CA ASP A 352 -15.09 -14.61 28.93
C ASP A 352 -15.13 -14.58 27.39
N GLU A 353 -16.24 -14.02 26.86
CA GLU A 353 -16.63 -13.98 25.45
C GLU A 353 -15.87 -12.92 24.61
N THR A 354 -14.58 -12.66 24.85
CA THR A 354 -13.91 -11.53 24.19
C THR A 354 -13.12 -11.89 22.93
N ALA A 355 -12.77 -13.15 22.69
CA ALA A 355 -12.02 -13.54 21.50
C ALA A 355 -12.95 -13.80 20.30
N ARG A 356 -12.84 -12.97 19.25
CA ARG A 356 -13.69 -13.01 18.06
C ARG A 356 -13.08 -13.78 16.89
N ALA A 357 -11.76 -13.96 16.85
CA ALA A 357 -11.09 -14.57 15.72
C ALA A 357 -9.78 -15.28 16.09
N THR A 358 -9.48 -16.34 15.34
CA THR A 358 -8.17 -17.00 15.37
C THR A 358 -7.24 -16.33 14.39
N THR A 359 -5.97 -16.11 14.79
CA THR A 359 -5.01 -15.40 13.98
C THR A 359 -3.65 -16.10 13.96
N ARG A 360 -2.90 -15.81 12.90
CA ARG A 360 -1.50 -16.18 12.73
C ARG A 360 -0.68 -14.91 12.60
N LEU A 361 0.45 -14.86 13.30
CA LEU A 361 1.41 -13.78 13.18
C LEU A 361 2.54 -14.22 12.23
N GLU A 362 2.73 -13.49 11.14
CA GLU A 362 3.81 -13.72 10.16
C GLU A 362 4.82 -12.57 10.25
N LEU A 363 6.12 -12.93 10.39
CA LEU A 363 7.22 -11.99 10.61
C LEU A 363 8.46 -12.44 9.84
N ASP A 364 9.45 -11.58 9.70
CA ASP A 364 10.76 -11.98 9.20
C ASP A 364 11.40 -13.04 10.12
N PRO A 365 12.20 -13.99 9.59
CA PRO A 365 12.70 -15.14 10.34
C PRO A 365 13.45 -14.77 11.64
N GLY A 366 14.21 -13.67 11.63
CA GLY A 366 14.94 -13.18 12.80
C GLY A 366 14.00 -12.81 13.95
N ARG A 367 12.84 -12.20 13.64
CA ARG A 367 11.83 -11.83 14.64
C ARG A 367 11.08 -13.02 15.20
N VAL A 368 10.84 -14.04 14.37
CA VAL A 368 10.27 -15.32 14.84
C VAL A 368 11.19 -15.98 15.87
N ALA A 369 12.50 -16.01 15.61
CA ALA A 369 13.49 -16.54 16.56
C ALA A 369 13.58 -15.74 17.86
N GLU A 370 13.50 -14.40 17.79
CA GLU A 370 13.46 -13.50 18.95
C GLU A 370 12.25 -13.81 19.84
N ILE A 371 11.05 -13.88 19.26
CA ILE A 371 9.82 -14.21 19.99
C ILE A 371 9.90 -15.62 20.60
N ALA A 372 10.49 -16.59 19.89
CA ALA A 372 10.67 -17.95 20.41
C ALA A 372 11.52 -17.98 21.66
N GLY A 373 12.56 -17.14 21.74
CA GLY A 373 13.50 -17.06 22.86
C GLY A 373 13.00 -16.24 24.05
N ASP A 374 12.00 -15.37 23.88
CA ASP A 374 11.55 -14.44 24.93
C ASP A 374 10.08 -14.68 25.32
N ALA A 375 9.87 -15.22 26.53
CA ALA A 375 8.52 -15.49 27.05
C ALA A 375 7.75 -14.20 27.34
N SER A 376 8.43 -13.17 27.87
CA SER A 376 7.78 -11.88 28.18
C SER A 376 7.27 -11.20 26.93
N LEU A 377 8.05 -11.25 25.85
CA LEU A 377 7.68 -10.71 24.55
C LEU A 377 6.47 -11.46 23.95
N ARG A 378 6.46 -12.80 24.07
CA ARG A 378 5.29 -13.61 23.64
C ARG A 378 4.03 -13.23 24.41
N ASP A 379 4.13 -13.06 25.72
CA ASP A 379 2.97 -12.70 26.56
C ASP A 379 2.46 -11.29 26.26
N ALA A 380 3.37 -10.33 26.02
CA ALA A 380 3.01 -8.98 25.61
C ALA A 380 2.26 -8.98 24.26
N LEU A 381 2.75 -9.72 23.26
CA LEU A 381 2.09 -9.85 21.96
C LEU A 381 0.73 -10.53 22.08
N LYS A 382 0.64 -11.64 22.81
CA LYS A 382 -0.65 -12.32 23.07
C LYS A 382 -1.64 -11.41 23.78
N GLY A 383 -1.20 -10.67 24.78
CA GLY A 383 -2.04 -9.73 25.52
C GLY A 383 -2.59 -8.61 24.64
N ALA A 384 -1.73 -7.99 23.83
CA ALA A 384 -2.12 -6.93 22.91
C ALA A 384 -3.13 -7.44 21.84
N LEU A 385 -2.85 -8.58 21.23
CA LEU A 385 -3.74 -9.15 20.22
C LEU A 385 -5.07 -9.62 20.80
N ARG A 386 -5.06 -10.20 22.02
CA ARG A 386 -6.29 -10.55 22.74
C ARG A 386 -7.16 -9.33 23.05
N ALA A 387 -6.55 -8.20 23.42
CA ALA A 387 -7.27 -6.94 23.63
C ALA A 387 -7.99 -6.43 22.36
N ARG A 388 -7.56 -6.88 21.18
CA ARG A 388 -8.23 -6.62 19.88
C ARG A 388 -9.21 -7.73 19.47
N GLY A 389 -9.47 -8.70 20.35
CA GLY A 389 -10.36 -9.83 20.07
C GLY A 389 -9.69 -10.95 19.26
N PHE A 390 -8.36 -11.01 19.18
CA PHE A 390 -7.61 -12.00 18.43
C PHE A 390 -6.91 -13.01 19.33
N VAL A 391 -7.00 -14.30 18.97
CA VAL A 391 -6.20 -15.36 19.57
C VAL A 391 -5.14 -15.80 18.57
N VAL A 392 -3.88 -15.67 18.96
CA VAL A 392 -2.74 -16.10 18.15
C VAL A 392 -2.55 -17.61 18.33
N THR A 393 -2.76 -18.35 17.25
CA THR A 393 -2.59 -19.80 17.23
C THR A 393 -1.22 -20.21 16.70
N GLU A 394 -0.56 -19.35 15.92
CA GLU A 394 0.72 -19.65 15.28
C GLU A 394 1.56 -18.37 15.10
N VAL A 395 2.87 -18.49 15.31
CA VAL A 395 3.86 -17.49 14.88
C VAL A 395 4.83 -18.15 13.91
N ARG A 396 4.99 -17.60 12.71
CA ARG A 396 5.85 -18.19 11.69
C ARG A 396 6.54 -17.15 10.81
N SER A 397 7.48 -17.62 9.99
CA SER A 397 8.14 -16.78 9.01
C SER A 397 7.16 -16.31 7.93
N PHE A 398 7.30 -15.04 7.54
CA PHE A 398 6.53 -14.44 6.48
C PHE A 398 6.75 -15.15 5.15
N GLU A 399 5.66 -15.46 4.45
CA GLU A 399 5.67 -16.02 3.11
C GLU A 399 4.68 -15.24 2.23
N SER A 400 5.18 -14.72 1.10
CA SER A 400 4.33 -14.00 0.15
C SER A 400 3.26 -14.93 -0.43
N GLY A 401 2.00 -14.46 -0.47
CA GLY A 401 0.88 -15.25 -1.01
C GLY A 401 0.36 -16.36 -0.10
N SER A 402 0.79 -16.42 1.17
CA SER A 402 0.44 -17.48 2.13
C SER A 402 -1.06 -17.70 2.35
N VAL A 403 -1.91 -16.68 2.11
CA VAL A 403 -3.38 -16.76 2.31
C VAL A 403 -4.12 -17.22 1.05
N ALA A 404 -3.52 -17.07 -0.13
CA ALA A 404 -4.12 -17.49 -1.39
C ALA A 404 -3.95 -19.00 -1.65
N LYS A 405 -3.04 -19.65 -0.97
CA LYS A 405 -2.88 -21.11 -1.06
C LYS A 405 -3.99 -21.75 -0.23
N ARG A 406 -5.05 -22.23 -0.90
CA ARG A 406 -5.98 -23.19 -0.29
C ARG A 406 -5.18 -24.42 0.08
N THR A 407 -5.12 -24.77 1.38
CA THR A 407 -4.68 -26.07 1.88
C THR A 407 -5.66 -27.15 1.43
#